data_2207fda5dd5f2c0707b4e466586917a3
#
_entry.id   2207fda5dd5f2c0707b4e466586917a3
#
_cell.length_a   1.000
_cell.length_b   1.000
_cell.length_c   1.000
_cell.angle_alpha   90.00
_cell.angle_beta   90.00
_cell.angle_gamma   90.00
#
_symmetry.space_group_name_H-M   'P 1'
#
loop_
_entity.id
_entity.type
_entity.pdbx_description
1 polymer ?
#
loop_
_entity_poly.entity_id
_entity_poly.type
_entity_poly.pdbx_seq_one_letter_code
_entity_poly.pdbx_strand_id
1 'polypeptide(L)'
;MTKLEISKPKFGELTQIASDLYWAHFELPFRLNHVNLFLMDTPSGILILDAGLKSDHSEEHWEALINGPLKSKKFAGLLITHYHPDHIGMAGWLQDKLNIKCYTSEKELFTAKTFRSMPDDKYADIFRNVFVRAGMSCLLYTSDAADD
;
A
#
# COMPACT_ATOMS: atom_id res chain seq x y z
N MET A 1 -7.86 2.28 27.42
CA MET A 1 -7.71 2.62 25.99
C MET A 1 -9.11 2.82 25.44
N THR A 2 -9.47 4.02 25.02
CA THR A 2 -10.80 4.30 24.44
C THR A 2 -10.74 3.86 22.97
N LYS A 3 -11.58 2.90 22.58
CA LYS A 3 -11.73 2.47 21.20
C LYS A 3 -12.45 3.61 20.44
N LEU A 4 -11.82 4.16 19.42
CA LEU A 4 -12.48 5.12 18.53
C LEU A 4 -13.46 4.34 17.64
N GLU A 5 -14.74 4.70 17.69
CA GLU A 5 -15.74 4.21 16.76
C GLU A 5 -15.69 5.05 15.47
N ILE A 6 -14.84 4.64 14.54
CA ILE A 6 -14.66 5.28 13.25
C ILE A 6 -15.21 4.33 12.18
N SER A 7 -16.08 4.82 11.32
CA SER A 7 -16.60 4.04 10.20
C SER A 7 -15.54 3.88 9.10
N LYS A 8 -15.44 2.67 8.57
CA LYS A 8 -14.58 2.35 7.43
C LYS A 8 -14.97 3.21 6.21
N PRO A 9 -14.01 3.90 5.55
CA PRO A 9 -14.30 4.62 4.32
C PRO A 9 -14.71 3.66 3.21
N LYS A 10 -15.63 4.11 2.37
CA LYS A 10 -16.05 3.41 1.15
C LYS A 10 -15.11 3.77 0.00
N PHE A 11 -15.31 3.10 -1.12
CA PHE A 11 -14.63 3.42 -2.38
C PHE A 11 -14.77 4.91 -2.74
N GLY A 12 -13.65 5.58 -3.03
CA GLY A 12 -13.62 7.00 -3.37
C GLY A 12 -13.85 7.95 -2.18
N GLU A 13 -13.93 7.45 -0.95
CA GLU A 13 -14.13 8.25 0.26
C GLU A 13 -12.88 8.24 1.16
N LEU A 14 -12.77 9.30 1.97
CA LEU A 14 -11.79 9.42 3.03
C LEU A 14 -12.50 9.54 4.38
N THR A 15 -12.02 8.84 5.39
CA THR A 15 -12.46 9.03 6.78
C THR A 15 -11.40 9.80 7.54
N GLN A 16 -11.76 10.97 8.09
CA GLN A 16 -10.88 11.73 8.96
C GLN A 16 -10.76 11.03 10.31
N ILE A 17 -9.52 10.70 10.73
CA ILE A 17 -9.22 9.98 11.99
C ILE A 17 -8.47 10.85 13.00
N ALA A 18 -7.90 11.96 12.56
CA ALA A 18 -7.32 13.02 13.39
C ALA A 18 -7.47 14.37 12.66
N SER A 19 -7.07 15.47 13.29
CA SER A 19 -7.19 16.82 12.72
C SER A 19 -6.56 16.96 11.34
N ASP A 20 -5.50 16.22 11.09
CA ASP A 20 -4.63 16.29 9.92
C ASP A 20 -4.41 14.92 9.25
N LEU A 21 -5.09 13.86 9.70
CA LEU A 21 -4.91 12.50 9.22
C LEU A 21 -6.22 11.91 8.70
N TYR A 22 -6.16 11.40 7.47
CA TYR A 22 -7.26 10.74 6.77
C TYR A 22 -6.90 9.29 6.49
N TRP A 23 -7.90 8.44 6.51
CA TRP A 23 -7.83 7.02 6.20
C TRP A 23 -8.56 6.74 4.88
N ALA A 24 -7.89 6.01 3.98
CA ALA A 24 -8.45 5.39 2.79
C ALA A 24 -8.35 3.86 2.92
N HIS A 25 -9.35 3.15 2.42
CA HIS A 25 -9.43 1.69 2.49
C HIS A 25 -9.48 1.12 1.08
N PHE A 26 -8.45 0.37 0.69
CA PHE A 26 -8.32 -0.22 -0.62
C PHE A 26 -8.50 -1.73 -0.55
N GLU A 27 -9.34 -2.29 -1.40
CA GLU A 27 -9.58 -3.72 -1.48
C GLU A 27 -8.41 -4.44 -2.17
N LEU A 28 -8.11 -5.66 -1.70
CA LEU A 28 -7.09 -6.54 -2.26
C LEU A 28 -7.73 -7.84 -2.72
N PRO A 29 -7.25 -8.46 -3.81
CA PRO A 29 -7.76 -9.72 -4.34
C PRO A 29 -7.18 -10.94 -3.60
N PHE A 30 -7.00 -10.85 -2.28
CA PHE A 30 -6.35 -11.88 -1.47
C PHE A 30 -7.22 -12.19 -0.24
N ARG A 31 -6.83 -13.23 0.52
CA ARG A 31 -7.45 -13.56 1.81
C ARG A 31 -7.37 -12.38 2.81
N LEU A 32 -6.24 -11.66 2.84
CA LEU A 32 -6.16 -10.31 3.41
C LEU A 32 -6.79 -9.35 2.40
N ASN A 33 -8.08 -9.13 2.49
CA ASN A 33 -8.89 -8.50 1.46
C ASN A 33 -8.77 -6.97 1.39
N HIS A 34 -7.86 -6.35 2.12
CA HIS A 34 -7.69 -4.89 2.10
C HIS A 34 -6.32 -4.44 2.59
N VAL A 35 -5.95 -3.22 2.18
CA VAL A 35 -4.86 -2.42 2.74
C VAL A 35 -5.40 -1.06 3.19
N ASN A 36 -4.89 -0.57 4.31
CA ASN A 36 -5.21 0.75 4.84
C ASN A 36 -4.12 1.73 4.44
N LEU A 37 -4.51 2.78 3.72
CA LEU A 37 -3.62 3.86 3.33
C LEU A 37 -3.98 5.12 4.11
N PHE A 38 -3.00 5.97 4.33
CA PHE A 38 -3.22 7.20 5.08
C PHE A 38 -2.77 8.42 4.28
N LEU A 39 -3.45 9.53 4.51
CA LEU A 39 -3.11 10.82 3.92
C LEU A 39 -3.01 11.84 5.04
N MET A 40 -1.89 12.54 5.09
CA MET A 40 -1.63 13.55 6.11
C MET A 40 -1.71 14.95 5.50
N ASP A 41 -2.52 15.81 6.07
CA ASP A 41 -2.56 17.24 5.69
C ASP A 41 -1.36 17.96 6.33
N THR A 42 -0.52 18.55 5.50
CA THR A 42 0.69 19.25 5.93
C THR A 42 0.69 20.69 5.41
N PRO A 43 1.51 21.60 5.95
CA PRO A 43 1.63 22.97 5.41
C PRO A 43 2.00 23.03 3.92
N SER A 44 2.63 21.98 3.38
CA SER A 44 3.04 21.89 1.98
C SER A 44 2.00 21.20 1.07
N GLY A 45 0.94 20.63 1.65
CA GLY A 45 -0.10 19.85 0.98
C GLY A 45 -0.24 18.45 1.56
N ILE A 46 -0.99 17.60 0.86
CA ILE A 46 -1.23 16.21 1.27
C ILE A 46 0.04 15.37 1.08
N LEU A 47 0.51 14.75 2.15
CA LEU A 47 1.50 13.67 2.12
C LEU A 47 0.74 12.34 2.10
N ILE A 48 0.94 11.56 1.05
CA ILE A 48 0.38 10.22 0.92
C ILE A 48 1.31 9.23 1.64
N LEU A 49 0.75 8.35 2.47
CA LEU A 49 1.46 7.28 3.16
C LEU A 49 1.02 5.94 2.57
N ASP A 50 1.92 5.33 1.80
CA ASP A 50 1.73 4.15 0.96
C ASP A 50 0.77 4.37 -0.23
N ALA A 51 0.94 3.52 -1.24
CA ALA A 51 0.35 3.73 -2.57
C ALA A 51 -0.75 2.73 -2.94
N GLY A 52 -0.79 1.58 -2.29
CA GLY A 52 -1.69 0.48 -2.67
C GLY A 52 -1.07 -0.50 -3.67
N LEU A 53 -1.76 -1.61 -3.89
CA LEU A 53 -1.41 -2.64 -4.87
C LEU A 53 -1.62 -2.10 -6.29
N LYS A 54 -0.71 -2.43 -7.22
CA LYS A 54 -0.91 -2.11 -8.64
C LYS A 54 -2.01 -2.97 -9.25
N SER A 55 -3.17 -2.37 -9.47
CA SER A 55 -4.33 -2.97 -10.11
C SER A 55 -5.22 -1.88 -10.71
N ASP A 56 -6.07 -2.25 -11.68
CA ASP A 56 -7.06 -1.34 -12.27
C ASP A 56 -8.01 -0.80 -11.19
N HIS A 57 -8.43 -1.64 -10.26
CA HIS A 57 -9.28 -1.24 -9.14
C HIS A 57 -8.63 -0.18 -8.22
N SER A 58 -7.33 -0.32 -7.93
CA SER A 58 -6.58 0.69 -7.16
C SER A 58 -6.42 1.99 -7.94
N GLU A 59 -6.24 1.92 -9.25
CA GLU A 59 -6.18 3.08 -10.13
C GLU A 59 -7.51 3.84 -10.12
N GLU A 60 -8.62 3.15 -10.34
CA GLU A 60 -9.97 3.72 -10.26
C GLU A 60 -10.25 4.36 -8.89
N HIS A 61 -9.81 3.71 -7.80
CA HIS A 61 -9.99 4.24 -6.45
C HIS A 61 -9.19 5.52 -6.24
N TRP A 62 -7.93 5.57 -6.67
CA TRP A 62 -7.12 6.79 -6.64
C TRP A 62 -7.72 7.89 -7.49
N GLU A 63 -8.20 7.60 -8.70
CA GLU A 63 -8.90 8.56 -9.56
C GLU A 63 -10.13 9.15 -8.86
N ALA A 64 -10.92 8.31 -8.20
CA ALA A 64 -12.09 8.76 -7.45
C ALA A 64 -11.71 9.70 -6.29
N LEU A 65 -10.63 9.37 -5.53
CA LEU A 65 -10.12 10.22 -4.46
C LEU A 65 -9.57 11.56 -4.99
N ILE A 66 -8.74 11.53 -6.04
CA ILE A 66 -8.10 12.70 -6.62
C ILE A 66 -9.14 13.65 -7.22
N ASN A 67 -10.11 13.13 -7.95
CA ASN A 67 -11.17 13.93 -8.61
C ASN A 67 -12.33 14.30 -7.66
N GLY A 68 -12.42 13.64 -6.52
CA GLY A 68 -13.43 13.86 -5.48
C GLY A 68 -12.90 14.68 -4.29
N PRO A 69 -12.69 14.03 -3.13
CA PRO A 69 -12.36 14.74 -1.88
C PRO A 69 -11.01 15.48 -1.92
N LEU A 70 -10.10 15.09 -2.81
CA LEU A 70 -8.77 15.69 -2.94
C LEU A 70 -8.63 16.68 -4.11
N LYS A 71 -9.70 16.92 -4.88
CA LYS A 71 -9.66 17.71 -6.14
C LYS A 71 -9.01 19.09 -6.01
N SER A 72 -9.18 19.76 -4.87
CA SER A 72 -8.62 21.11 -4.63
C SER A 72 -7.35 21.10 -3.78
N LYS A 73 -6.84 19.94 -3.44
CA LYS A 73 -5.66 19.79 -2.60
C LYS A 73 -4.38 19.79 -3.42
N LYS A 74 -3.32 20.39 -2.88
CA LYS A 74 -1.95 20.18 -3.35
C LYS A 74 -1.41 18.90 -2.74
N PHE A 75 -0.52 18.22 -3.44
CA PHE A 75 0.18 17.04 -2.94
C PHE A 75 1.64 17.40 -2.62
N ALA A 76 2.07 17.11 -1.40
CA ALA A 76 3.43 17.36 -0.94
C ALA A 76 4.41 16.25 -1.34
N GLY A 77 3.92 15.01 -1.46
CA GLY A 77 4.73 13.85 -1.81
C GLY A 77 4.06 12.55 -1.46
N LEU A 78 4.79 11.47 -1.70
CA LEU A 78 4.44 10.09 -1.36
C LEU A 78 5.53 9.51 -0.47
N LEU A 79 5.19 8.96 0.68
CA LEU A 79 6.08 8.22 1.57
C LEU A 79 5.69 6.75 1.55
N ILE A 80 6.61 5.89 1.13
CA ILE A 80 6.45 4.43 1.17
C ILE A 80 7.06 3.90 2.46
N THR A 81 6.25 3.23 3.27
CA THR A 81 6.67 2.66 4.56
C THR A 81 7.56 1.45 4.37
N HIS A 82 7.22 0.56 3.42
CA HIS A 82 8.00 -0.63 3.10
C HIS A 82 7.70 -1.18 1.69
N TYR A 83 8.48 -2.16 1.26
CA TYR A 83 8.55 -2.65 -0.13
C TYR A 83 7.40 -3.56 -0.57
N HIS A 84 6.49 -3.98 0.29
CA HIS A 84 5.42 -4.90 -0.09
C HIS A 84 4.55 -4.35 -1.22
N PRO A 85 4.10 -5.20 -2.16
CA PRO A 85 3.39 -4.76 -3.36
C PRO A 85 2.11 -3.96 -3.08
N ASP A 86 1.40 -4.26 -1.99
CA ASP A 86 0.19 -3.57 -1.55
C ASP A 86 0.47 -2.19 -0.90
N HIS A 87 1.74 -1.84 -0.71
CA HIS A 87 2.19 -0.53 -0.22
C HIS A 87 2.91 0.29 -1.30
N ILE A 88 3.78 -0.34 -2.12
CA ILE A 88 4.57 0.38 -3.13
C ILE A 88 3.98 0.30 -4.54
N GLY A 89 3.00 -0.58 -4.79
CA GLY A 89 2.57 -0.97 -6.13
C GLY A 89 2.15 0.18 -7.04
N MET A 90 1.38 1.14 -6.54
CA MET A 90 0.93 2.31 -7.29
C MET A 90 1.89 3.50 -7.23
N ALA A 91 3.06 3.39 -6.59
CA ALA A 91 3.96 4.53 -6.38
C ALA A 91 4.39 5.23 -7.67
N GLY A 92 4.77 4.49 -8.70
CA GLY A 92 5.13 5.06 -10.00
C GLY A 92 3.96 5.81 -10.66
N TRP A 93 2.78 5.18 -10.67
CA TRP A 93 1.57 5.79 -11.22
C TRP A 93 1.21 7.09 -10.49
N LEU A 94 1.26 7.11 -9.16
CA LEU A 94 0.99 8.32 -8.37
C LEU A 94 2.03 9.43 -8.62
N GLN A 95 3.32 9.07 -8.73
CA GLN A 95 4.36 10.04 -9.06
C GLN A 95 4.10 10.73 -10.40
N ASP A 96 3.78 9.95 -11.43
CA ASP A 96 3.51 10.46 -12.78
C ASP A 96 2.20 11.27 -12.80
N LYS A 97 1.14 10.76 -12.18
CA LYS A 97 -0.19 11.38 -12.15
C LYS A 97 -0.22 12.71 -11.42
N LEU A 98 0.46 12.80 -10.28
CA LEU A 98 0.42 13.95 -9.39
C LEU A 98 1.68 14.85 -9.51
N ASN A 99 2.67 14.43 -10.29
CA ASN A 99 3.99 15.09 -10.41
C ASN A 99 4.64 15.33 -9.03
N ILE A 100 4.68 14.31 -8.19
CA ILE A 100 5.19 14.36 -6.82
C ILE A 100 6.45 13.51 -6.64
N LYS A 101 7.23 13.84 -5.61
CA LYS A 101 8.38 13.01 -5.20
C LYS A 101 7.92 11.84 -4.34
N CYS A 102 8.57 10.69 -4.53
CA CYS A 102 8.41 9.52 -3.66
C CYS A 102 9.62 9.42 -2.73
N TYR A 103 9.36 9.13 -1.47
CA TYR A 103 10.33 8.96 -0.40
C TYR A 103 10.20 7.56 0.19
N THR A 104 11.33 6.92 0.44
CA THR A 104 11.42 5.66 1.18
C THR A 104 12.84 5.50 1.72
N SER A 105 13.09 4.53 2.60
CA SER A 105 14.45 4.27 3.05
C SER A 105 15.28 3.59 1.95
N GLU A 106 16.61 3.77 1.99
CA GLU A 106 17.52 3.07 1.08
C GLU A 106 17.34 1.56 1.13
N LYS A 107 17.14 1.01 2.33
CA LYS A 107 16.94 -0.42 2.55
C LYS A 107 15.67 -0.92 1.84
N GLU A 108 14.55 -0.22 1.98
CA GLU A 108 13.30 -0.59 1.34
C GLU A 108 13.39 -0.48 -0.19
N LEU A 109 14.03 0.58 -0.69
CA LEU A 109 14.26 0.76 -2.13
C LEU A 109 15.14 -0.35 -2.70
N PHE A 110 16.23 -0.73 -2.00
CA PHE A 110 17.09 -1.84 -2.40
C PHE A 110 16.32 -3.15 -2.41
N THR A 111 15.55 -3.42 -1.37
CA THR A 111 14.72 -4.63 -1.24
C THR A 111 13.69 -4.72 -2.36
N ALA A 112 12.94 -3.63 -2.62
CA ALA A 112 11.97 -3.56 -3.70
C ALA A 112 12.59 -3.86 -5.07
N LYS A 113 13.75 -3.26 -5.38
CA LYS A 113 14.48 -3.49 -6.64
C LYS A 113 14.95 -4.93 -6.76
N THR A 114 15.47 -5.50 -5.68
CA THR A 114 15.96 -6.87 -5.63
C THR A 114 14.82 -7.86 -5.91
N PHE A 115 13.71 -7.74 -5.21
CA PHE A 115 12.57 -8.64 -5.41
C PHE A 115 11.92 -8.47 -6.78
N ARG A 116 11.80 -7.24 -7.29
CA ARG A 116 11.24 -6.99 -8.63
C ARG A 116 12.08 -7.59 -9.76
N SER A 117 13.39 -7.69 -9.57
CA SER A 117 14.32 -8.29 -10.57
C SER A 117 14.54 -9.79 -10.39
N MET A 118 13.93 -10.38 -9.35
CA MET A 118 14.14 -11.79 -9.02
C MET A 118 13.14 -12.66 -9.80
N PRO A 119 13.59 -13.80 -10.37
CA PRO A 119 12.69 -14.81 -10.90
C PRO A 119 11.75 -15.37 -9.82
N ASP A 120 10.51 -15.71 -10.19
CA ASP A 120 9.46 -16.13 -9.25
C ASP A 120 9.84 -17.38 -8.42
N ASP A 121 10.57 -18.32 -9.03
CA ASP A 121 11.08 -19.51 -8.36
C ASP A 121 12.07 -19.18 -7.24
N LYS A 122 12.96 -18.23 -7.47
CA LYS A 122 13.91 -17.76 -6.44
C LYS A 122 13.21 -16.99 -5.32
N TYR A 123 12.19 -16.21 -5.67
CA TYR A 123 11.36 -15.51 -4.67
C TYR A 123 10.72 -16.52 -3.72
N ALA A 124 10.04 -17.53 -4.26
CA ALA A 124 9.42 -18.59 -3.46
C ALA A 124 10.42 -19.35 -2.57
N ASP A 125 11.63 -19.64 -3.08
CA ASP A 125 12.67 -20.34 -2.32
C ASP A 125 13.22 -19.53 -1.14
N ILE A 126 13.38 -18.22 -1.30
CA ILE A 126 13.82 -17.35 -0.19
C ILE A 126 12.81 -17.38 0.94
N PHE A 127 11.52 -17.17 0.63
CA PHE A 127 10.46 -17.22 1.63
C PHE A 127 10.35 -18.59 2.28
N ARG A 128 10.38 -19.67 1.49
CA ARG A 128 10.38 -21.04 2.03
C ARG A 128 11.53 -21.25 3.02
N ASN A 129 12.73 -20.80 2.70
CA ASN A 129 13.89 -20.94 3.58
C ASN A 129 13.77 -20.11 4.87
N VAL A 130 13.24 -18.88 4.79
CA VAL A 130 13.00 -18.03 5.97
C VAL A 130 11.98 -18.70 6.90
N PHE A 131 10.90 -19.22 6.34
CA PHE A 131 9.82 -19.81 7.11
C PHE A 131 10.20 -21.16 7.72
N VAL A 132 10.93 -22.01 6.98
CA VAL A 132 11.48 -23.27 7.50
C VAL A 132 12.42 -23.01 8.69
N ARG A 133 13.29 -21.98 8.59
CA ARG A 133 14.17 -21.57 9.69
C ARG A 133 13.39 -21.01 10.88
N ALA A 134 12.23 -20.42 10.65
CA ALA A 134 11.31 -19.94 11.70
C ALA A 134 10.47 -21.07 12.31
N GLY A 135 10.68 -22.34 11.93
CA GLY A 135 9.97 -23.50 12.46
C GLY A 135 8.58 -23.72 11.88
N MET A 136 8.24 -23.08 10.77
CA MET A 136 6.95 -23.26 10.10
C MET A 136 7.02 -24.48 9.17
N SER A 137 5.96 -25.33 9.18
CA SER A 137 5.93 -26.53 8.35
C SER A 137 5.77 -26.21 6.86
N CYS A 138 6.38 -27.01 5.99
CA CYS A 138 6.38 -26.87 4.54
C CYS A 138 4.97 -26.86 3.90
N LEU A 139 3.97 -27.42 4.59
CA LEU A 139 2.58 -27.53 4.13
C LEU A 139 1.81 -26.18 4.09
N LEU A 140 2.33 -25.14 4.73
CA LEU A 140 1.69 -23.80 4.73
C LEU A 140 2.04 -22.96 3.50
N TYR A 141 2.90 -23.46 2.60
CA TYR A 141 3.45 -22.70 1.46
C TYR A 141 3.20 -23.34 0.10
N THR A 142 2.30 -24.31 0.02
CA THR A 142 1.80 -24.75 -1.28
C THR A 142 0.76 -23.77 -1.79
N SER A 143 0.68 -23.59 -3.10
CA SER A 143 -0.28 -22.69 -3.77
C SER A 143 -1.74 -22.94 -3.38
N ASP A 144 -2.05 -24.11 -2.86
CA ASP A 144 -3.37 -24.53 -2.40
C ASP A 144 -3.79 -23.85 -1.07
N ALA A 145 -2.85 -23.23 -0.33
CA ALA A 145 -3.18 -22.43 0.86
C ALA A 145 -3.76 -21.04 0.55
N ALA A 146 -3.78 -20.65 -0.72
CA ALA A 146 -4.38 -19.40 -1.19
C ALA A 146 -5.84 -19.56 -1.67
N ASP A 147 -6.30 -20.81 -1.85
CA ASP A 147 -7.60 -21.12 -2.44
C ASP A 147 -8.64 -21.67 -1.43
N ASP A 148 -8.32 -21.76 -0.12
CA ASP A 148 -9.25 -22.16 0.94
C ASP A 148 -9.74 -20.97 1.79
#